data_837a74dcdc81945d61b7aaab109cbbda
#
_entry.id   837a74dcdc81945d61b7aaab109cbbda
#
_cell.length_a   1.000
_cell.length_b   1.000
_cell.length_c   1.000
_cell.angle_alpha   90.00
_cell.angle_beta   90.00
_cell.angle_gamma   90.00
#
_symmetry.space_group_name_H-M   'P 1'
#
loop_
_entity.id
_entity.type
_entity.pdbx_description
1 polymer ?
#
loop_
_entity_poly.entity_id
_entity_poly.type
_entity_poly.pdbx_seq_one_letter_code
_entity_poly.pdbx_strand_id
1 'polypeptide(L)'
;MNKILTTICILTAAICFAACEGEDSLQPSHADSNPFNIDDAATDEESILKRDFYSRNGCYLLFNDTLNGGELLDIGYVMTASQNNNLYIYEYLKTIEEKSLAADFVEQYLLPHLGKRLRPFAFLLVKNINHFIYEDGLLKTPYDGTENPSFVVGVRATAISMSAITEMDDSEKKDYSKVLIIDIMTNIISHQTTDTFNQFTSYGKNYYGIWMDGWIETEEEGMPLQNAKGFIAPHQGEWGTIWSAYPTVEEDVKAYINLAMNSSLEEVELKYTDYPDIISKYKLMKKLINELGYIE
;
A
#
# COMPACT_ATOMS: atom_id res chain seq x y z
N MET A 1 49.45 -32.56 -44.62
CA MET A 1 48.94 -31.95 -43.36
C MET A 1 47.71 -31.10 -43.53
N ASN A 2 47.52 -30.35 -44.63
CA ASN A 2 46.40 -29.46 -44.84
C ASN A 2 45.01 -30.15 -45.10
N LYS A 3 44.98 -31.34 -45.72
CA LYS A 3 43.72 -32.04 -46.02
C LYS A 3 43.02 -32.61 -44.79
N ILE A 4 43.77 -33.08 -43.79
CA ILE A 4 43.25 -33.62 -42.54
C ILE A 4 42.67 -32.49 -41.67
N LEU A 5 43.35 -31.31 -41.63
CA LEU A 5 42.88 -30.14 -40.88
C LEU A 5 41.59 -29.59 -41.47
N THR A 6 41.46 -29.55 -42.80
CA THR A 6 40.23 -29.09 -43.48
C THR A 6 39.05 -30.05 -43.26
N THR A 7 39.33 -31.36 -43.21
CA THR A 7 38.28 -32.37 -42.95
C THR A 7 37.77 -32.26 -41.48
N ILE A 8 38.67 -32.03 -40.53
CA ILE A 8 38.31 -31.83 -39.11
C ILE A 8 37.47 -30.55 -38.93
N CYS A 9 37.84 -29.44 -39.58
CA CYS A 9 37.05 -28.19 -39.49
C CYS A 9 35.64 -28.32 -40.11
N ILE A 10 35.49 -29.10 -41.19
CA ILE A 10 34.19 -29.34 -41.81
C ILE A 10 33.33 -30.25 -40.93
N LEU A 11 33.90 -31.24 -40.26
CA LEU A 11 33.19 -32.14 -39.36
C LEU A 11 32.72 -31.42 -38.08
N THR A 12 33.57 -30.52 -37.52
CA THR A 12 33.20 -29.70 -36.37
C THR A 12 32.13 -28.67 -36.70
N ALA A 13 32.16 -28.06 -37.87
CA ALA A 13 31.09 -27.15 -38.33
C ALA A 13 29.72 -27.87 -38.52
N ALA A 14 29.74 -29.09 -39.07
CA ALA A 14 28.51 -29.89 -39.25
C ALA A 14 27.88 -30.31 -37.90
N ILE A 15 28.68 -30.56 -36.84
CA ILE A 15 28.16 -30.89 -35.50
C ILE A 15 27.55 -29.67 -34.83
N CYS A 16 28.06 -28.46 -35.08
CA CYS A 16 27.49 -27.22 -34.51
C CYS A 16 26.14 -26.86 -35.13
N PHE A 17 25.86 -27.26 -36.38
CA PHE A 17 24.54 -27.04 -37.02
C PHE A 17 23.49 -28.08 -36.62
N ALA A 18 23.88 -29.27 -36.17
CA ALA A 18 22.95 -30.30 -35.70
C ALA A 18 22.48 -30.10 -34.24
N ALA A 19 23.10 -29.19 -33.50
CA ALA A 19 22.73 -28.90 -32.10
C ALA A 19 21.59 -27.86 -31.98
N CYS A 20 21.13 -27.28 -33.10
CA CYS A 20 20.04 -26.29 -33.10
C CYS A 20 18.66 -26.87 -33.51
N GLU A 21 18.52 -28.19 -33.73
CA GLU A 21 17.22 -28.79 -34.01
C GLU A 21 16.65 -29.47 -32.77
N GLY A 22 16.14 -28.69 -31.86
CA GLY A 22 15.47 -29.22 -30.67
C GLY A 22 15.16 -28.22 -29.60
N GLU A 23 15.07 -26.93 -29.92
CA GLU A 23 14.32 -26.05 -29.04
C GLU A 23 12.84 -26.43 -29.22
N ASP A 24 12.30 -27.13 -28.22
CA ASP A 24 10.86 -27.26 -28.07
C ASP A 24 10.27 -25.85 -28.23
N SER A 25 9.25 -25.74 -29.08
CA SER A 25 8.53 -24.46 -29.23
C SER A 25 8.21 -23.95 -27.83
N LEU A 26 8.79 -22.81 -27.45
CA LEU A 26 8.51 -22.16 -26.18
C LEU A 26 6.99 -22.07 -26.09
N GLN A 27 6.39 -22.91 -25.28
CA GLN A 27 5.01 -22.70 -24.89
C GLN A 27 4.99 -21.39 -24.12
N PRO A 28 4.10 -20.44 -24.45
CA PRO A 28 3.96 -19.23 -23.64
C PRO A 28 3.79 -19.68 -22.19
N SER A 29 4.72 -19.32 -21.34
CA SER A 29 4.51 -19.49 -19.91
C SER A 29 3.25 -18.69 -19.58
N HIS A 30 2.33 -19.24 -18.77
CA HIS A 30 1.19 -18.49 -18.27
C HIS A 30 1.59 -17.27 -17.40
N ALA A 31 2.87 -16.89 -17.40
CA ALA A 31 3.43 -15.71 -16.73
C ALA A 31 2.77 -14.38 -17.16
N ASP A 32 2.18 -14.34 -18.36
CA ASP A 32 1.42 -13.18 -18.86
C ASP A 32 -0.06 -13.21 -18.43
N SER A 33 -0.53 -14.28 -17.80
CA SER A 33 -1.89 -14.32 -17.28
C SER A 33 -1.98 -13.51 -16.00
N ASN A 34 -2.93 -12.57 -15.94
CA ASN A 34 -3.19 -11.82 -14.69
C ASN A 34 -3.66 -12.79 -13.58
N PRO A 35 -2.87 -12.96 -12.50
CA PRO A 35 -3.21 -13.93 -11.46
C PRO A 35 -4.47 -13.57 -10.65
N PHE A 36 -4.99 -12.35 -10.82
CA PHE A 36 -6.24 -11.88 -10.20
C PHE A 36 -7.48 -12.16 -11.05
N ASN A 37 -7.32 -12.61 -12.30
CA ASN A 37 -8.45 -12.87 -13.17
C ASN A 37 -9.37 -13.95 -12.57
N ILE A 38 -10.66 -13.75 -12.78
CA ILE A 38 -11.71 -14.70 -12.38
C ILE A 38 -12.07 -15.51 -13.63
N ASP A 39 -12.23 -16.81 -13.48
CA ASP A 39 -12.70 -17.67 -14.57
C ASP A 39 -14.12 -17.23 -14.99
N ASP A 40 -14.27 -16.79 -16.22
CA ASP A 40 -15.56 -16.36 -16.77
C ASP A 40 -16.59 -17.47 -16.82
N ALA A 41 -16.15 -18.74 -16.89
CA ALA A 41 -17.01 -19.91 -16.90
C ALA A 41 -17.43 -20.38 -15.50
N ALA A 42 -16.81 -19.89 -14.43
CA ALA A 42 -17.15 -20.26 -13.05
C ALA A 42 -18.57 -19.79 -12.69
N THR A 43 -19.37 -20.68 -12.12
CA THR A 43 -20.80 -20.45 -11.81
C THR A 43 -21.09 -20.44 -10.30
N ASP A 44 -20.08 -20.60 -9.46
CA ASP A 44 -20.22 -20.48 -8.03
C ASP A 44 -20.49 -19.04 -7.60
N GLU A 45 -21.18 -18.85 -6.47
CA GLU A 45 -21.63 -17.55 -6.00
C GLU A 45 -20.48 -16.59 -5.68
N GLU A 46 -19.34 -17.09 -5.20
CA GLU A 46 -18.16 -16.27 -4.93
C GLU A 46 -17.57 -15.71 -6.24
N SER A 47 -17.41 -16.55 -7.26
CA SER A 47 -16.88 -16.14 -8.56
C SER A 47 -17.81 -15.12 -9.25
N ILE A 48 -19.14 -15.31 -9.12
CA ILE A 48 -20.13 -14.36 -9.61
C ILE A 48 -19.98 -13.02 -8.87
N LEU A 49 -19.93 -13.02 -7.54
CA LEU A 49 -19.74 -11.81 -6.73
C LEU A 49 -18.48 -11.04 -7.13
N LYS A 50 -17.35 -11.73 -7.28
CA LYS A 50 -16.06 -11.15 -7.69
C LYS A 50 -16.14 -10.50 -9.08
N ARG A 51 -16.74 -11.18 -10.08
CA ARG A 51 -16.90 -10.64 -11.45
C ARG A 51 -17.79 -9.42 -11.47
N ASP A 52 -18.94 -9.49 -10.79
CA ASP A 52 -19.88 -8.39 -10.75
C ASP A 52 -19.27 -7.16 -10.07
N PHE A 53 -18.54 -7.36 -8.98
CA PHE A 53 -17.82 -6.30 -8.30
C PHE A 53 -16.75 -5.67 -9.20
N TYR A 54 -15.92 -6.50 -9.87
CA TYR A 54 -14.91 -6.00 -10.81
C TYR A 54 -15.53 -5.22 -11.98
N SER A 55 -16.62 -5.73 -12.55
CA SER A 55 -17.34 -5.07 -13.64
C SER A 55 -17.85 -3.67 -13.26
N ARG A 56 -18.34 -3.51 -12.03
CA ARG A 56 -18.83 -2.21 -11.54
C ARG A 56 -17.70 -1.27 -11.13
N ASN A 57 -16.64 -1.79 -10.52
CA ASN A 57 -15.68 -1.00 -9.75
C ASN A 57 -14.28 -0.91 -10.37
N GLY A 58 -13.91 -1.84 -11.25
CA GLY A 58 -12.60 -1.89 -11.90
C GLY A 58 -11.43 -2.23 -10.95
N CYS A 59 -11.71 -2.84 -9.80
CA CYS A 59 -10.74 -3.40 -8.87
C CYS A 59 -11.16 -4.81 -8.45
N TYR A 60 -10.20 -5.66 -8.10
CA TYR A 60 -10.46 -7.06 -7.77
C TYR A 60 -10.89 -7.24 -6.32
N LEU A 61 -11.72 -8.26 -6.07
CA LEU A 61 -12.00 -8.79 -4.74
C LEU A 61 -11.28 -10.11 -4.53
N LEU A 62 -10.67 -10.25 -3.37
CA LEU A 62 -10.07 -11.50 -2.89
C LEU A 62 -10.69 -11.83 -1.52
N PHE A 63 -10.95 -13.11 -1.28
CA PHE A 63 -11.41 -13.63 0.01
C PHE A 63 -10.43 -14.64 0.62
N ASN A 64 -9.32 -14.86 -0.07
CA ASN A 64 -8.14 -15.58 0.41
C ASN A 64 -6.90 -14.97 -0.27
N ASP A 65 -5.73 -15.30 0.25
CA ASP A 65 -4.43 -14.79 -0.24
C ASP A 65 -3.79 -15.66 -1.33
N THR A 66 -4.47 -16.73 -1.79
CA THR A 66 -3.97 -17.56 -2.88
C THR A 66 -4.54 -17.09 -4.21
N LEU A 67 -3.66 -16.63 -5.07
CA LEU A 67 -3.99 -16.19 -6.42
C LEU A 67 -4.08 -17.37 -7.39
N ASN A 68 -4.61 -17.11 -8.60
CA ASN A 68 -4.62 -18.12 -9.65
C ASN A 68 -3.19 -18.58 -9.96
N GLY A 69 -3.01 -19.90 -10.06
CA GLY A 69 -1.69 -20.51 -10.23
C GLY A 69 -1.00 -20.89 -8.91
N GLY A 70 -1.62 -20.61 -7.75
CA GLY A 70 -1.12 -21.00 -6.44
C GLY A 70 -0.09 -20.03 -5.85
N GLU A 71 0.12 -18.87 -6.46
CA GLU A 71 0.94 -17.80 -5.88
C GLU A 71 0.26 -17.22 -4.65
N LEU A 72 1.00 -17.00 -3.57
CA LEU A 72 0.50 -16.31 -2.39
C LEU A 72 0.64 -14.79 -2.56
N LEU A 73 -0.40 -14.07 -2.18
CA LEU A 73 -0.38 -12.62 -2.10
C LEU A 73 0.36 -12.19 -0.84
N ASP A 74 1.59 -11.74 -0.99
CA ASP A 74 2.35 -11.11 0.09
C ASP A 74 1.99 -9.62 0.18
N ILE A 75 1.14 -9.25 1.13
CA ILE A 75 0.76 -7.86 1.39
C ILE A 75 1.90 -7.06 2.00
N GLY A 76 2.75 -7.72 2.79
CA GLY A 76 3.91 -7.11 3.41
C GLY A 76 5.08 -6.86 2.44
N TYR A 77 4.98 -7.28 1.18
CA TYR A 77 6.05 -7.12 0.20
C TYR A 77 6.41 -5.65 -0.02
N VAL A 78 7.69 -5.33 0.17
CA VAL A 78 8.28 -4.03 -0.15
C VAL A 78 9.28 -4.19 -1.28
N MET A 79 9.22 -3.32 -2.27
CA MET A 79 10.08 -3.37 -3.46
C MET A 79 11.55 -2.99 -3.17
N THR A 80 11.83 -2.40 -2.03
CA THR A 80 13.19 -2.05 -1.60
C THR A 80 13.73 -3.13 -0.67
N ALA A 81 14.99 -3.52 -0.85
CA ALA A 81 15.67 -4.65 -0.21
C ALA A 81 15.90 -4.53 1.32
N SER A 82 15.23 -3.65 2.02
CA SER A 82 15.16 -3.72 3.48
C SER A 82 14.31 -4.93 3.85
N GLN A 83 14.84 -5.79 4.70
CA GLN A 83 14.15 -7.00 5.14
C GLN A 83 12.80 -6.62 5.74
N ASN A 84 11.73 -6.97 5.05
CA ASN A 84 10.40 -6.92 5.64
C ASN A 84 10.23 -8.16 6.49
N ASN A 85 10.24 -7.99 7.80
CA ASN A 85 10.04 -9.08 8.75
C ASN A 85 8.57 -9.28 9.13
N ASN A 86 7.66 -8.45 8.59
CA ASN A 86 6.24 -8.55 8.87
C ASN A 86 5.61 -9.72 8.12
N LEU A 87 4.91 -10.56 8.83
CA LEU A 87 4.11 -11.65 8.28
C LEU A 87 2.65 -11.47 8.72
N TYR A 88 1.74 -11.53 7.75
CA TYR A 88 0.31 -11.47 7.99
C TYR A 88 -0.32 -12.82 7.69
N ILE A 89 -1.08 -13.36 8.67
CA ILE A 89 -1.82 -14.61 8.53
C ILE A 89 -3.31 -14.29 8.68
N TYR A 90 -4.13 -14.83 7.77
CA TYR A 90 -5.53 -14.45 7.64
C TYR A 90 -6.47 -15.54 8.15
N GLU A 91 -7.53 -15.11 8.84
CA GLU A 91 -8.73 -15.91 9.02
C GLU A 91 -9.76 -15.48 7.96
N TYR A 92 -10.19 -16.44 7.10
CA TYR A 92 -11.02 -16.09 5.96
C TYR A 92 -12.51 -16.06 6.31
N LEU A 93 -13.26 -15.22 5.55
CA LEU A 93 -14.72 -15.25 5.52
C LEU A 93 -15.20 -16.60 4.91
N LYS A 94 -16.21 -17.20 5.51
CA LYS A 94 -16.61 -18.56 5.17
C LYS A 94 -17.85 -18.60 4.28
N THR A 95 -18.83 -17.75 4.57
CA THR A 95 -20.12 -17.79 3.87
C THR A 95 -20.21 -16.71 2.80
N ILE A 96 -21.10 -16.90 1.84
CA ILE A 96 -21.31 -15.91 0.78
C ILE A 96 -21.95 -14.63 1.33
N GLU A 97 -22.74 -14.75 2.39
CA GLU A 97 -23.35 -13.61 3.08
C GLU A 97 -22.27 -12.73 3.71
N GLU A 98 -21.29 -13.32 4.43
CA GLU A 98 -20.15 -12.59 5.00
C GLU A 98 -19.34 -11.89 3.90
N LYS A 99 -19.10 -12.55 2.76
CA LYS A 99 -18.36 -12.01 1.62
C LYS A 99 -19.11 -10.88 0.93
N SER A 100 -20.42 -11.01 0.79
CA SER A 100 -21.28 -9.96 0.22
C SER A 100 -21.32 -8.72 1.11
N LEU A 101 -21.48 -8.86 2.42
CA LEU A 101 -21.43 -7.75 3.38
C LEU A 101 -20.08 -7.02 3.35
N ALA A 102 -18.99 -7.78 3.19
CA ALA A 102 -17.66 -7.20 3.07
C ALA A 102 -17.49 -6.42 1.76
N ALA A 103 -17.99 -6.94 0.65
CA ALA A 103 -18.00 -6.24 -0.64
C ALA A 103 -18.84 -4.94 -0.57
N ASP A 104 -20.02 -5.02 0.06
CA ASP A 104 -20.93 -3.87 0.26
C ASP A 104 -20.26 -2.76 1.07
N PHE A 105 -19.47 -3.11 2.11
CA PHE A 105 -18.72 -2.12 2.87
C PHE A 105 -17.74 -1.34 1.97
N VAL A 106 -16.99 -2.02 1.13
CA VAL A 106 -16.06 -1.38 0.20
C VAL A 106 -16.80 -0.49 -0.81
N GLU A 107 -17.92 -0.98 -1.37
CA GLU A 107 -18.71 -0.23 -2.36
C GLU A 107 -19.41 0.99 -1.77
N GLN A 108 -19.85 0.93 -0.51
CA GLN A 108 -20.63 1.99 0.10
C GLN A 108 -19.78 3.06 0.81
N TYR A 109 -18.65 2.65 1.41
CA TYR A 109 -17.89 3.53 2.29
C TYR A 109 -16.51 3.92 1.77
N LEU A 110 -15.93 3.17 0.83
CA LEU A 110 -14.58 3.46 0.32
C LEU A 110 -14.59 3.96 -1.13
N LEU A 111 -15.19 3.19 -2.03
CA LEU A 111 -15.13 3.47 -3.47
C LEU A 111 -15.79 4.78 -3.90
N PRO A 112 -16.83 5.30 -3.24
CA PRO A 112 -17.39 6.61 -3.57
C PRO A 112 -16.38 7.74 -3.43
N HIS A 113 -15.42 7.62 -2.51
CA HIS A 113 -14.40 8.62 -2.25
C HIS A 113 -13.10 8.43 -3.05
N LEU A 114 -12.94 7.29 -3.71
CA LEU A 114 -11.71 6.92 -4.41
C LEU A 114 -11.91 6.97 -5.92
N GLY A 115 -11.41 8.00 -6.57
CA GLY A 115 -11.27 8.04 -8.02
C GLY A 115 -10.35 6.91 -8.53
N LYS A 116 -10.39 6.62 -9.84
CA LYS A 116 -9.68 5.47 -10.44
C LYS A 116 -8.19 5.36 -10.07
N ARG A 117 -7.51 6.48 -9.86
CA ARG A 117 -6.07 6.52 -9.53
C ARG A 117 -5.78 6.24 -8.05
N LEU A 118 -6.79 6.36 -7.20
CA LEU A 118 -6.71 6.09 -5.76
C LEU A 118 -7.26 4.71 -5.38
N ARG A 119 -7.89 4.00 -6.32
CA ARG A 119 -8.41 2.66 -6.04
C ARG A 119 -7.27 1.67 -5.93
N PRO A 120 -7.19 0.89 -4.84
CA PRO A 120 -6.33 -0.29 -4.79
C PRO A 120 -6.59 -1.21 -5.98
N PHE A 121 -5.55 -1.89 -6.46
CA PHE A 121 -5.71 -2.86 -7.54
C PHE A 121 -6.63 -4.02 -7.12
N ALA A 122 -6.49 -4.45 -5.85
CA ALA A 122 -7.36 -5.46 -5.24
C ALA A 122 -7.66 -5.13 -3.78
N PHE A 123 -8.80 -5.61 -3.29
CA PHE A 123 -9.12 -5.70 -1.86
C PHE A 123 -9.09 -7.16 -1.41
N LEU A 124 -8.35 -7.47 -0.35
CA LEU A 124 -8.39 -8.75 0.33
C LEU A 124 -9.27 -8.61 1.58
N LEU A 125 -10.50 -9.13 1.51
CA LEU A 125 -11.49 -9.03 2.58
C LEU A 125 -11.47 -10.32 3.39
N VAL A 126 -11.06 -10.21 4.65
CA VAL A 126 -10.84 -11.34 5.55
C VAL A 126 -11.58 -11.16 6.87
N LYS A 127 -11.76 -12.22 7.62
CA LYS A 127 -12.39 -12.12 8.93
C LYS A 127 -11.46 -11.45 9.92
N ASN A 128 -10.20 -11.92 10.03
CA ASN A 128 -9.17 -11.33 10.88
C ASN A 128 -7.81 -11.31 10.17
N ILE A 129 -6.97 -10.37 10.55
CA ILE A 129 -5.57 -10.26 10.16
C ILE A 129 -4.73 -10.46 11.41
N ASN A 130 -3.89 -11.49 11.44
CA ASN A 130 -2.96 -11.76 12.53
C ASN A 130 -1.57 -11.31 12.08
N HIS A 131 -0.93 -10.46 12.87
CA HIS A 131 0.39 -9.91 12.59
C HIS A 131 1.46 -10.64 13.39
N PHE A 132 2.52 -11.06 12.72
CA PHE A 132 3.71 -11.68 13.28
C PHE A 132 4.96 -11.01 12.75
N ILE A 133 6.03 -11.03 13.54
CA ILE A 133 7.37 -10.63 13.13
C ILE A 133 8.23 -11.89 13.04
N TYR A 134 8.98 -12.01 11.96
CA TYR A 134 9.98 -13.07 11.82
C TYR A 134 11.33 -12.56 12.30
N GLU A 135 11.78 -13.07 13.45
CA GLU A 135 13.03 -12.68 14.09
C GLU A 135 13.76 -13.90 14.62
N ASP A 136 15.08 -13.98 14.37
CA ASP A 136 15.95 -15.11 14.79
C ASP A 136 15.44 -16.50 14.35
N GLY A 137 14.77 -16.60 13.21
CA GLY A 137 14.21 -17.85 12.72
C GLY A 137 12.91 -18.29 13.41
N LEU A 138 12.30 -17.43 14.22
CA LEU A 138 11.06 -17.68 14.94
C LEU A 138 10.00 -16.65 14.58
N LEU A 139 8.74 -17.09 14.53
CA LEU A 139 7.57 -16.21 14.47
C LEU A 139 7.28 -15.71 15.89
N LYS A 140 7.24 -14.39 16.04
CA LYS A 140 6.91 -13.71 17.28
C LYS A 140 5.75 -12.74 17.03
N THR A 141 4.92 -12.54 18.04
CA THR A 141 4.01 -11.39 18.08
C THR A 141 4.85 -10.11 18.24
N PRO A 142 4.41 -8.96 17.67
CA PRO A 142 5.10 -7.69 17.88
C PRO A 142 5.31 -7.39 19.38
N TYR A 143 6.48 -6.86 19.73
CA TYR A 143 6.85 -6.60 21.13
C TYR A 143 6.01 -5.51 21.80
N ASP A 144 5.44 -4.62 21.02
CA ASP A 144 4.66 -3.47 21.47
C ASP A 144 3.24 -3.83 21.93
N GLY A 145 2.87 -5.12 21.85
CA GLY A 145 1.52 -5.57 22.18
C GLY A 145 0.46 -4.95 21.27
N THR A 146 0.87 -4.49 20.09
CA THR A 146 -0.10 -4.00 19.09
C THR A 146 -1.12 -5.09 18.80
N GLU A 147 -2.37 -4.71 18.91
CA GLU A 147 -3.47 -5.55 18.47
C GLU A 147 -3.30 -5.87 16.99
N ASN A 148 -3.88 -6.99 16.58
CA ASN A 148 -3.92 -7.35 15.16
C ASN A 148 -4.48 -6.18 14.34
N PRO A 149 -3.86 -5.84 13.21
CA PRO A 149 -4.28 -4.69 12.44
C PRO A 149 -5.69 -4.91 11.87
N SER A 150 -6.51 -3.89 11.91
CA SER A 150 -7.83 -3.91 11.26
C SER A 150 -7.73 -3.81 9.74
N PHE A 151 -6.64 -3.30 9.22
CA PHE A 151 -6.32 -3.31 7.78
C PHE A 151 -4.80 -3.21 7.55
N VAL A 152 -4.37 -3.58 6.34
CA VAL A 152 -2.99 -3.43 5.86
C VAL A 152 -3.04 -2.93 4.42
N VAL A 153 -2.40 -1.79 4.16
CA VAL A 153 -2.28 -1.26 2.79
C VAL A 153 -0.96 -1.72 2.19
N GLY A 154 -1.06 -2.58 1.19
CA GLY A 154 0.09 -3.08 0.43
C GLY A 154 0.13 -2.55 -1.01
N VAL A 155 1.20 -2.90 -1.73
CA VAL A 155 1.43 -2.43 -3.12
C VAL A 155 0.40 -3.02 -4.10
N ARG A 156 0.03 -4.30 -3.94
CA ARG A 156 -0.87 -5.02 -4.87
C ARG A 156 -2.31 -5.08 -4.38
N ALA A 157 -2.52 -5.01 -3.06
CA ALA A 157 -3.85 -5.10 -2.47
C ALA A 157 -3.90 -4.37 -1.13
N THR A 158 -5.12 -4.02 -0.71
CA THR A 158 -5.43 -3.59 0.65
C THR A 158 -6.21 -4.71 1.34
N ALA A 159 -5.65 -5.27 2.41
CA ALA A 159 -6.36 -6.22 3.26
C ALA A 159 -7.20 -5.49 4.30
N ILE A 160 -8.43 -5.95 4.53
CA ILE A 160 -9.37 -5.37 5.50
C ILE A 160 -9.94 -6.49 6.36
N SER A 161 -9.82 -6.36 7.69
CA SER A 161 -10.48 -7.23 8.67
C SER A 161 -11.92 -6.83 8.87
N MET A 162 -12.84 -7.76 8.69
CA MET A 162 -14.29 -7.51 8.77
C MET A 162 -14.88 -7.75 10.16
N SER A 163 -14.14 -8.37 11.08
CA SER A 163 -14.67 -8.73 12.41
C SER A 163 -15.12 -7.50 13.22
N ALA A 164 -14.37 -6.40 13.16
CA ALA A 164 -14.77 -5.15 13.82
C ALA A 164 -15.89 -4.43 13.07
N ILE A 165 -15.88 -4.47 11.74
CA ILE A 165 -16.80 -3.71 10.87
C ILE A 165 -18.23 -4.24 10.98
N THR A 166 -18.42 -5.52 11.22
CA THR A 166 -19.77 -6.13 11.39
C THR A 166 -20.52 -5.62 12.60
N GLU A 167 -19.83 -5.16 13.63
CA GLU A 167 -20.40 -4.63 14.86
C GLU A 167 -20.59 -3.08 14.82
N MET A 168 -20.03 -2.40 13.83
CA MET A 168 -20.07 -0.95 13.67
C MET A 168 -21.44 -0.48 13.17
N ASP A 169 -21.91 0.63 13.70
CA ASP A 169 -23.01 1.38 13.11
C ASP A 169 -22.53 2.19 11.88
N ASP A 170 -23.47 2.90 11.25
CA ASP A 170 -23.22 3.67 10.02
C ASP A 170 -22.23 4.82 10.21
N SER A 171 -22.24 5.47 11.38
CA SER A 171 -21.31 6.55 11.71
C SER A 171 -19.91 6.02 11.95
N GLU A 172 -19.80 4.93 12.69
CA GLU A 172 -18.54 4.25 12.98
C GLU A 172 -17.88 3.71 11.68
N LYS A 173 -18.69 3.15 10.76
CA LYS A 173 -18.20 2.72 9.43
C LYS A 173 -17.65 3.88 8.60
N LYS A 174 -18.29 5.04 8.65
CA LYS A 174 -17.81 6.25 7.97
C LYS A 174 -16.51 6.76 8.57
N ASP A 175 -16.39 6.78 9.88
CA ASP A 175 -15.17 7.23 10.54
C ASP A 175 -14.01 6.24 10.29
N TYR A 176 -14.28 4.95 10.38
CA TYR A 176 -13.31 3.91 10.03
C TYR A 176 -12.87 4.01 8.55
N SER A 177 -13.80 4.23 7.63
CA SER A 177 -13.48 4.38 6.22
C SER A 177 -12.59 5.59 5.93
N LYS A 178 -12.73 6.70 6.66
CA LYS A 178 -11.84 7.87 6.54
C LYS A 178 -10.39 7.51 6.92
N VAL A 179 -10.19 6.77 8.00
CA VAL A 179 -8.86 6.32 8.42
C VAL A 179 -8.24 5.46 7.32
N LEU A 180 -8.99 4.49 6.80
CA LEU A 180 -8.54 3.61 5.73
C LEU A 180 -8.22 4.38 4.43
N ILE A 181 -9.04 5.35 4.05
CA ILE A 181 -8.80 6.21 2.89
C ILE A 181 -7.51 7.04 3.06
N ILE A 182 -7.27 7.59 4.26
CA ILE A 182 -6.02 8.31 4.56
C ILE A 182 -4.82 7.40 4.35
N ASP A 183 -4.86 6.17 4.82
CA ASP A 183 -3.73 5.23 4.69
C ASP A 183 -3.55 4.75 3.24
N ILE A 184 -4.62 4.51 2.50
CA ILE A 184 -4.54 4.24 1.06
C ILE A 184 -3.89 5.42 0.31
N MET A 185 -4.33 6.63 0.58
CA MET A 185 -3.75 7.82 -0.04
C MET A 185 -2.29 8.04 0.37
N THR A 186 -1.96 7.79 1.63
CA THR A 186 -0.59 7.88 2.14
C THR A 186 0.33 6.94 1.38
N ASN A 187 -0.05 5.67 1.25
CA ASN A 187 0.72 4.69 0.50
C ASN A 187 0.92 5.13 -0.97
N ILE A 188 -0.15 5.57 -1.64
CA ILE A 188 -0.08 5.97 -3.05
C ILE A 188 0.75 7.26 -3.21
N ILE A 189 0.53 8.28 -2.37
CA ILE A 189 1.20 9.57 -2.50
C ILE A 189 2.68 9.48 -2.16
N SER A 190 3.04 8.71 -1.13
CA SER A 190 4.45 8.56 -0.70
C SER A 190 5.34 7.92 -1.78
N HIS A 191 4.74 7.20 -2.73
CA HIS A 191 5.44 6.56 -3.85
C HIS A 191 5.35 7.36 -5.17
N GLN A 192 4.83 8.60 -5.16
CA GLN A 192 4.77 9.44 -6.35
C GLN A 192 6.14 10.02 -6.73
N THR A 193 6.31 10.29 -8.03
CA THR A 193 7.50 10.96 -8.57
C THR A 193 7.12 12.25 -9.35
N THR A 194 5.94 12.81 -9.05
CA THR A 194 5.43 14.01 -9.74
C THR A 194 6.11 15.28 -9.23
N ASP A 195 6.13 16.32 -10.06
CA ASP A 195 6.70 17.62 -9.68
C ASP A 195 6.00 18.21 -8.43
N THR A 196 4.69 18.02 -8.31
CA THR A 196 3.92 18.49 -7.14
C THR A 196 4.37 17.79 -5.87
N PHE A 197 4.60 16.47 -5.92
CA PHE A 197 5.12 15.72 -4.78
C PHE A 197 6.57 16.10 -4.44
N ASN A 198 7.42 16.28 -5.46
CA ASN A 198 8.80 16.73 -5.27
C ASN A 198 8.85 18.13 -4.65
N GLN A 199 7.94 19.05 -5.01
CA GLN A 199 7.81 20.34 -4.36
C GLN A 199 7.38 20.21 -2.90
N PHE A 200 6.38 19.35 -2.60
CA PHE A 200 5.93 19.09 -1.23
C PHE A 200 7.09 18.59 -0.35
N THR A 201 7.82 17.59 -0.80
CA THR A 201 8.92 16.99 -0.02
C THR A 201 10.14 17.89 0.08
N SER A 202 10.31 18.85 -0.84
CA SER A 202 11.45 19.77 -0.83
C SER A 202 11.55 20.64 0.44
N TYR A 203 10.42 20.98 1.06
CA TYR A 203 10.38 21.76 2.30
C TYR A 203 11.04 21.05 3.48
N GLY A 204 10.86 19.71 3.58
CA GLY A 204 11.42 18.87 4.65
C GLY A 204 12.68 18.11 4.27
N LYS A 205 13.20 18.26 3.04
CA LYS A 205 14.22 17.41 2.44
C LYS A 205 15.45 17.15 3.31
N ASN A 206 15.89 18.15 4.08
CA ASN A 206 17.10 18.06 4.89
C ASN A 206 16.83 17.57 6.32
N TYR A 207 15.59 17.27 6.64
CA TYR A 207 15.17 16.98 8.02
C TYR A 207 14.48 15.61 8.17
N TYR A 208 13.90 15.03 7.12
CA TYR A 208 13.17 13.77 7.22
C TYR A 208 13.95 12.67 7.93
N GLY A 209 13.37 12.13 9.01
CA GLY A 209 13.96 11.06 9.83
C GLY A 209 15.19 11.45 10.64
N ILE A 210 15.54 12.75 10.70
CA ILE A 210 16.74 13.23 11.40
C ILE A 210 16.39 13.58 12.85
N TRP A 211 17.25 13.16 13.77
CA TRP A 211 17.18 13.55 15.17
C TRP A 211 17.61 15.00 15.37
N MET A 212 16.87 15.71 16.20
CA MET A 212 17.22 17.07 16.62
C MET A 212 18.37 17.07 17.62
N ASP A 213 19.04 18.22 17.74
CA ASP A 213 20.01 18.42 18.81
C ASP A 213 19.29 18.55 20.16
N GLY A 214 19.57 17.62 21.06
CA GLY A 214 18.95 17.54 22.37
C GLY A 214 17.72 16.64 22.45
N TRP A 215 17.39 16.26 23.69
CA TRP A 215 16.22 15.44 23.98
C TRP A 215 15.01 16.32 24.27
N ILE A 216 13.90 16.08 23.59
CA ILE A 216 12.64 16.81 23.72
C ILE A 216 11.59 15.82 24.18
N GLU A 217 10.91 16.11 25.26
CA GLU A 217 9.98 15.17 25.92
C GLU A 217 8.51 15.49 25.64
N THR A 218 8.20 16.76 25.36
CA THR A 218 6.82 17.22 25.30
C THR A 218 6.43 17.79 23.93
N GLU A 219 5.13 17.75 23.65
CA GLU A 219 4.54 18.40 22.46
C GLU A 219 4.79 19.91 22.47
N GLU A 220 4.65 20.55 23.62
CA GLU A 220 4.79 22.01 23.76
C GLU A 220 6.17 22.50 23.35
N GLU A 221 7.21 21.70 23.63
CA GLU A 221 8.58 21.98 23.23
C GLU A 221 8.86 21.58 21.78
N GLY A 222 8.37 20.41 21.35
CA GLY A 222 8.69 19.81 20.06
C GLY A 222 7.94 20.42 18.89
N MET A 223 6.62 20.66 19.02
CA MET A 223 5.82 21.15 17.89
C MET A 223 6.27 22.48 17.30
N PRO A 224 6.68 23.50 18.06
CA PRO A 224 7.21 24.74 17.46
C PRO A 224 8.47 24.49 16.61
N LEU A 225 9.32 23.55 17.00
CA LEU A 225 10.53 23.19 16.25
C LEU A 225 10.18 22.40 14.97
N GLN A 226 9.20 21.50 15.06
CA GLN A 226 8.63 20.80 13.90
C GLN A 226 8.02 21.80 12.92
N ASN A 227 7.16 22.68 13.41
CA ASN A 227 6.46 23.69 12.59
C ASN A 227 7.42 24.64 11.89
N ALA A 228 8.52 25.03 12.54
CA ALA A 228 9.56 25.89 11.94
C ALA A 228 10.27 25.23 10.73
N LYS A 229 10.09 23.92 10.53
CA LYS A 229 10.62 23.14 9.39
C LYS A 229 9.52 22.63 8.46
N GLY A 230 8.29 23.13 8.64
CA GLY A 230 7.15 22.77 7.81
C GLY A 230 6.55 21.39 8.12
N PHE A 231 6.77 20.87 9.33
CA PHE A 231 6.14 19.64 9.80
C PHE A 231 5.01 19.94 10.79
N ILE A 232 3.97 19.12 10.76
CA ILE A 232 2.76 19.27 11.61
C ILE A 232 2.54 18.05 12.51
N ALA A 233 3.41 17.07 12.45
CA ALA A 233 3.43 15.89 13.31
C ALA A 233 4.88 15.47 13.56
N PRO A 234 5.17 14.87 14.71
CA PRO A 234 6.48 14.32 15.04
C PRO A 234 6.67 12.92 14.44
N HIS A 235 7.88 12.39 14.57
CA HIS A 235 8.17 11.01 14.24
C HIS A 235 7.42 10.05 15.20
N GLN A 236 6.90 8.95 14.63
CA GLN A 236 6.30 7.85 15.38
C GLN A 236 7.31 6.70 15.46
N GLY A 237 7.87 6.47 16.62
CA GLY A 237 8.76 5.34 16.86
C GLY A 237 8.00 4.11 17.35
N GLU A 238 8.72 3.02 17.49
CA GLU A 238 8.19 1.74 18.00
C GLU A 238 7.51 1.86 19.38
N TRP A 239 7.99 2.78 20.22
CA TRP A 239 7.51 2.99 21.58
C TRP A 239 6.62 4.23 21.75
N GLY A 240 6.12 4.80 20.64
CA GLY A 240 5.27 5.97 20.62
C GLY A 240 5.90 7.21 19.99
N THR A 241 5.34 8.36 20.30
CA THR A 241 5.75 9.65 19.73
C THR A 241 7.14 10.08 20.18
N ILE A 242 7.98 10.44 19.21
CA ILE A 242 9.35 10.93 19.42
C ILE A 242 9.44 12.40 19.02
N TRP A 243 9.38 13.29 20.00
CA TRP A 243 9.42 14.75 19.78
C TRP A 243 10.79 15.25 19.32
N SER A 244 11.86 14.54 19.67
CA SER A 244 13.25 14.86 19.30
C SER A 244 13.63 14.43 17.88
N ALA A 245 12.71 13.90 17.08
CA ALA A 245 12.97 13.50 15.71
C ALA A 245 11.95 14.11 14.74
N TYR A 246 12.42 14.52 13.58
CA TYR A 246 11.54 14.93 12.50
C TYR A 246 10.86 13.70 11.85
N PRO A 247 9.63 13.82 11.35
CA PRO A 247 8.91 12.71 10.75
C PRO A 247 9.64 12.16 9.51
N THR A 248 9.32 10.94 9.16
CA THR A 248 9.63 10.38 7.84
C THR A 248 8.78 11.05 6.77
N VAL A 249 9.10 10.81 5.49
CA VAL A 249 8.28 11.31 4.36
C VAL A 249 6.84 10.79 4.46
N GLU A 250 6.67 9.52 4.80
CA GLU A 250 5.36 8.88 4.89
C GLU A 250 4.50 9.47 6.01
N GLU A 251 5.09 9.67 7.18
CA GLU A 251 4.40 10.31 8.33
C GLU A 251 3.99 11.75 8.03
N ASP A 252 4.86 12.50 7.37
CA ASP A 252 4.57 13.87 6.94
C ASP A 252 3.44 13.91 5.90
N VAL A 253 3.47 13.01 4.91
CA VAL A 253 2.39 12.84 3.93
C VAL A 253 1.07 12.52 4.63
N LYS A 254 1.05 11.54 5.54
CA LYS A 254 -0.14 11.13 6.30
C LYS A 254 -0.72 12.29 7.10
N ALA A 255 0.14 13.05 7.79
CA ALA A 255 -0.27 14.21 8.57
C ALA A 255 -0.92 15.29 7.68
N TYR A 256 -0.32 15.59 6.52
CA TYR A 256 -0.86 16.59 5.60
C TYR A 256 -2.12 16.12 4.85
N ILE A 257 -2.27 14.83 4.55
CA ILE A 257 -3.53 14.27 4.04
C ILE A 257 -4.63 14.49 5.06
N ASN A 258 -4.36 14.13 6.33
CA ASN A 258 -5.33 14.30 7.42
C ASN A 258 -5.72 15.78 7.59
N LEU A 259 -4.75 16.68 7.60
CA LEU A 259 -5.01 18.12 7.67
C LEU A 259 -5.85 18.60 6.47
N ALA A 260 -5.54 18.14 5.27
CA ALA A 260 -6.23 18.52 4.05
C ALA A 260 -7.68 18.00 3.98
N MET A 261 -7.96 16.84 4.57
CA MET A 261 -9.31 16.27 4.61
C MET A 261 -10.20 16.92 5.68
N ASN A 262 -9.62 17.43 6.76
CA ASN A 262 -10.37 17.85 7.94
C ASN A 262 -10.34 19.37 8.19
N SER A 263 -9.59 20.15 7.39
CA SER A 263 -9.47 21.60 7.62
C SER A 263 -9.58 22.38 6.31
N SER A 264 -10.21 23.53 6.38
CA SER A 264 -10.23 24.52 5.30
C SER A 264 -8.91 25.27 5.21
N LEU A 265 -8.66 25.93 4.07
CA LEU A 265 -7.48 26.78 3.90
C LEU A 265 -7.47 27.93 4.93
N GLU A 266 -8.63 28.53 5.20
CA GLU A 266 -8.77 29.64 6.15
C GLU A 266 -8.37 29.21 7.57
N GLU A 267 -8.80 28.07 8.03
CA GLU A 267 -8.42 27.49 9.33
C GLU A 267 -6.92 27.21 9.41
N VAL A 268 -6.32 26.70 8.34
CA VAL A 268 -4.88 26.42 8.28
C VAL A 268 -4.07 27.72 8.26
N GLU A 269 -4.48 28.73 7.49
CA GLU A 269 -3.82 30.03 7.44
C GLU A 269 -3.91 30.76 8.79
N LEU A 270 -5.01 30.63 9.51
CA LEU A 270 -5.18 31.19 10.85
C LEU A 270 -4.28 30.46 11.87
N LYS A 271 -4.31 29.13 11.88
CA LYS A 271 -3.57 28.32 12.84
C LYS A 271 -2.04 28.43 12.66
N TYR A 272 -1.59 28.49 11.42
CA TYR A 272 -0.18 28.42 11.05
C TYR A 272 0.36 29.73 10.45
N THR A 273 -0.19 30.88 10.88
CA THR A 273 0.17 32.20 10.36
C THR A 273 1.69 32.47 10.40
N ASP A 274 2.37 31.99 11.45
CA ASP A 274 3.82 32.17 11.63
C ASP A 274 4.68 31.13 10.88
N TYR A 275 4.04 30.17 10.20
CA TYR A 275 4.69 29.03 9.53
C TYR A 275 4.27 28.90 8.06
N PRO A 276 4.76 29.80 7.17
CA PRO A 276 4.31 29.85 5.78
C PRO A 276 4.59 28.58 4.98
N ASP A 277 5.61 27.80 5.36
CA ASP A 277 5.94 26.53 4.72
C ASP A 277 4.83 25.49 4.94
N ILE A 278 4.19 25.48 6.11
CA ILE A 278 3.04 24.61 6.40
C ILE A 278 1.87 24.93 5.47
N ILE A 279 1.55 26.22 5.32
CA ILE A 279 0.48 26.68 4.43
C ILE A 279 0.76 26.28 2.98
N SER A 280 2.02 26.43 2.54
CA SER A 280 2.45 26.05 1.20
C SER A 280 2.35 24.54 0.96
N LYS A 281 2.80 23.74 1.91
CA LYS A 281 2.68 22.27 1.86
C LYS A 281 1.22 21.81 1.87
N TYR A 282 0.36 22.45 2.68
CA TYR A 282 -1.08 22.18 2.68
C TYR A 282 -1.69 22.37 1.28
N LYS A 283 -1.38 23.51 0.62
CA LYS A 283 -1.87 23.80 -0.74
C LYS A 283 -1.39 22.76 -1.75
N LEU A 284 -0.15 22.30 -1.64
CA LEU A 284 0.40 21.24 -2.48
C LEU A 284 -0.28 19.90 -2.22
N MET A 285 -0.55 19.55 -0.95
CA MET A 285 -1.25 18.32 -0.61
C MET A 285 -2.70 18.33 -1.11
N LYS A 286 -3.45 19.41 -0.94
CA LYS A 286 -4.80 19.57 -1.53
C LYS A 286 -4.77 19.36 -3.05
N LYS A 287 -3.77 19.91 -3.72
CA LYS A 287 -3.58 19.73 -5.18
C LYS A 287 -3.32 18.26 -5.51
N LEU A 288 -2.42 17.58 -4.79
CA LEU A 288 -2.11 16.15 -5.00
C LEU A 288 -3.34 15.26 -4.83
N ILE A 289 -4.09 15.46 -3.74
CA ILE A 289 -5.30 14.68 -3.45
C ILE A 289 -6.34 14.86 -4.58
N ASN A 290 -6.54 16.09 -5.05
CA ASN A 290 -7.47 16.40 -6.13
C ASN A 290 -6.99 15.82 -7.47
N GLU A 291 -5.70 15.92 -7.80
CA GLU A 291 -5.11 15.35 -9.03
C GLU A 291 -5.22 13.82 -9.06
N LEU A 292 -5.18 13.17 -7.91
CA LEU A 292 -5.37 11.73 -7.78
C LEU A 292 -6.84 11.30 -7.81
N GLY A 293 -7.77 12.25 -7.64
CA GLY A 293 -9.21 12.02 -7.76
C GLY A 293 -9.88 11.59 -6.46
N TYR A 294 -9.45 12.13 -5.32
CA TYR A 294 -10.23 12.04 -4.09
C TYR A 294 -11.54 12.82 -4.26
N ILE A 295 -12.63 12.24 -3.79
CA ILE A 295 -14.00 12.78 -3.86
C ILE A 295 -14.46 12.99 -2.41
N GLU A 296 -14.73 14.23 -2.04
CA GLU A 296 -15.23 14.60 -0.69
C GLU A 296 -16.64 14.06 -0.42
#